data_06f219d1c228672da5a67462b30e5565
#
_entry.id   06f219d1c228672da5a67462b30e5565
#
_cell.length_a   1.000
_cell.length_b   1.000
_cell.length_c   1.000
_cell.angle_alpha   90.00
_cell.angle_beta   90.00
_cell.angle_gamma   90.00
#
_symmetry.space_group_name_H-M   'P 1'
#
loop_
_entity.id
_entity.type
_entity.pdbx_description
1 polymer ?
#
loop_
_entity_poly.entity_id
_entity_poly.type
_entity_poly.pdbx_seq_one_letter_code
_entity_poly.pdbx_strand_id
1 'polypeptide(L)'
;MLDSVTLNAMTSAMNGYSATQNAIANNLANIDTPNYKAQEVNFASALAQSVAAGSGALPESAFTPTQSLDPTQLNGNNVSISDETLEEIDTGLKFQLASQAATQQFSEIQTAAEMS
;
A
#
# COMPACT_ATOMS: atom_id res chain seq x y z
N MET A 1 19.59 12.54 -8.34
CA MET A 1 18.87 12.26 -9.59
C MET A 1 17.98 11.05 -9.43
N LEU A 2 16.79 11.12 -9.94
CA LEU A 2 15.84 10.03 -9.87
C LEU A 2 16.22 8.95 -10.90
N ASP A 3 16.50 7.74 -10.45
CA ASP A 3 16.70 6.61 -11.33
C ASP A 3 15.41 5.83 -11.54
N SER A 4 15.41 4.88 -12.47
CA SER A 4 14.21 4.11 -12.78
C SER A 4 13.78 3.19 -11.65
N VAL A 5 14.72 2.69 -10.85
CA VAL A 5 14.39 1.85 -9.68
C VAL A 5 13.65 2.68 -8.64
N THR A 6 14.14 3.88 -8.34
CA THR A 6 13.51 4.78 -7.37
C THR A 6 12.10 5.16 -7.83
N LEU A 7 11.94 5.54 -9.10
CA LEU A 7 10.63 5.89 -9.65
C LEU A 7 9.66 4.71 -9.59
N ASN A 8 10.11 3.53 -9.99
CA ASN A 8 9.29 2.33 -9.96
C ASN A 8 8.90 1.96 -8.52
N ALA A 9 9.85 2.07 -7.58
CA ALA A 9 9.59 1.77 -6.18
C ALA A 9 8.57 2.74 -5.59
N MET A 10 8.65 4.01 -5.91
CA MET A 10 7.69 5.02 -5.45
C MET A 10 6.29 4.72 -6.00
N THR A 11 6.19 4.40 -7.29
CA THR A 11 4.93 4.04 -7.94
C THR A 11 4.33 2.79 -7.31
N SER A 12 5.16 1.76 -7.10
CA SER A 12 4.72 0.51 -6.47
C SER A 12 4.24 0.75 -5.05
N ALA A 13 4.96 1.56 -4.27
CA ALA A 13 4.57 1.88 -2.90
C ALA A 13 3.23 2.60 -2.85
N MET A 14 3.02 3.58 -3.72
CA MET A 14 1.76 4.32 -3.77
C MET A 14 0.60 3.42 -4.18
N ASN A 15 0.81 2.55 -5.16
CA ASN A 15 -0.20 1.57 -5.57
C ASN A 15 -0.52 0.59 -4.44
N GLY A 16 0.50 0.15 -3.71
CA GLY A 16 0.32 -0.74 -2.58
C GLY A 16 -0.47 -0.10 -1.44
N TYR A 17 -0.16 1.13 -1.11
CA TYR A 17 -0.89 1.86 -0.05
C TYR A 17 -2.34 2.13 -0.47
N SER A 18 -2.55 2.48 -1.74
CA SER A 18 -3.90 2.67 -2.27
C SER A 18 -4.72 1.38 -2.21
N ALA A 19 -4.13 0.24 -2.61
CA ALA A 19 -4.77 -1.06 -2.51
C ALA A 19 -5.09 -1.43 -1.06
N THR A 20 -4.20 -1.11 -0.13
CA THR A 20 -4.40 -1.33 1.30
C THR A 20 -5.57 -0.50 1.82
N GLN A 21 -5.68 0.76 1.42
CA GLN A 21 -6.81 1.60 1.82
C GLN A 21 -8.13 1.06 1.29
N ASN A 22 -8.16 0.54 0.07
CA ASN A 22 -9.35 -0.10 -0.48
C ASN A 22 -9.74 -1.35 0.32
N ALA A 23 -8.76 -2.16 0.71
CA ALA A 23 -9.01 -3.35 1.54
C ALA A 23 -9.59 -2.96 2.91
N ILE A 24 -9.02 -1.93 3.55
CA ILE A 24 -9.51 -1.42 4.83
C ILE A 24 -10.95 -0.93 4.70
N ALA A 25 -11.27 -0.19 3.64
CA ALA A 25 -12.62 0.30 3.40
C ALA A 25 -13.62 -0.86 3.23
N ASN A 26 -13.23 -1.90 2.50
CA ASN A 26 -14.04 -3.10 2.33
C ASN A 26 -14.24 -3.82 3.65
N ASN A 27 -13.20 -3.93 4.48
CA ASN A 27 -13.28 -4.57 5.79
C ASN A 27 -14.26 -3.82 6.69
N LEU A 28 -14.14 -2.50 6.76
CA LEU A 28 -15.03 -1.68 7.60
C LEU A 28 -16.47 -1.74 7.11
N ALA A 29 -16.69 -1.75 5.80
CA ALA A 29 -18.02 -1.85 5.22
C ALA A 29 -18.70 -3.18 5.55
N ASN A 30 -17.92 -4.24 5.81
CA ASN A 30 -18.41 -5.59 6.05
C ASN A 30 -18.24 -6.03 7.50
N ILE A 31 -18.07 -5.09 8.43
CA ILE A 31 -17.80 -5.42 9.83
C ILE A 31 -18.93 -6.23 10.48
N ASP A 32 -20.14 -6.06 10.00
CA ASP A 32 -21.31 -6.78 10.49
C ASP A 32 -21.75 -7.93 9.57
N THR A 33 -21.00 -8.19 8.52
CA THR A 33 -21.33 -9.26 7.58
C THR A 33 -20.89 -10.63 8.14
N PRO A 34 -21.82 -11.56 8.37
CA PRO A 34 -21.45 -12.89 8.90
C PRO A 34 -20.48 -13.60 7.93
N ASN A 35 -19.52 -14.30 8.50
CA ASN A 35 -18.52 -15.10 7.79
C ASN A 35 -17.58 -14.28 6.89
N TYR A 36 -17.57 -12.97 7.00
CA TYR A 36 -16.63 -12.13 6.28
C TYR A 36 -15.25 -12.21 6.93
N LYS A 37 -14.22 -12.44 6.12
CA LYS A 37 -12.84 -12.43 6.57
C LYS A 37 -12.17 -11.16 6.11
N ALA A 38 -11.49 -10.47 7.04
CA ALA A 38 -10.74 -9.25 6.72
C ALA A 38 -9.74 -9.52 5.60
N GLN A 39 -9.63 -8.56 4.71
CA GLN A 39 -8.68 -8.62 3.59
C GLN A 39 -7.42 -7.83 3.95
N GLU A 40 -6.27 -8.31 3.50
CA GLU A 40 -4.97 -7.68 3.70
C GLU A 40 -4.24 -7.61 2.39
N VAL A 41 -3.48 -6.54 2.19
CA VAL A 41 -2.58 -6.39 1.04
C VAL A 41 -1.15 -6.39 1.56
N ASN A 42 -0.40 -7.43 1.24
CA ASN A 42 0.96 -7.65 1.72
C ASN A 42 1.95 -7.50 0.57
N PHE A 43 2.33 -6.27 0.26
CA PHE A 43 3.23 -5.99 -0.86
C PHE A 43 4.64 -5.60 -0.43
N ALA A 44 4.85 -5.25 0.84
CA ALA A 44 6.11 -4.66 1.29
C ALA A 44 7.32 -5.58 1.07
N SER A 45 7.15 -6.88 1.34
CA SER A 45 8.22 -7.86 1.14
C SER A 45 8.56 -8.02 -0.35
N ALA A 46 7.55 -8.09 -1.19
CA ALA A 46 7.74 -8.16 -2.64
C ALA A 46 8.43 -6.92 -3.18
N LEU A 47 8.07 -5.75 -2.64
CA LEU A 47 8.70 -4.48 -3.02
C LEU A 47 10.18 -4.47 -2.64
N ALA A 48 10.50 -4.90 -1.41
CA ALA A 48 11.90 -4.96 -0.96
C ALA A 48 12.73 -5.89 -1.86
N GLN A 49 12.18 -7.04 -2.23
CA GLN A 49 12.85 -7.99 -3.12
C GLN A 49 13.04 -7.41 -4.52
N SER A 50 12.04 -6.72 -5.05
CA SER A 50 12.11 -6.10 -6.37
C SER A 50 13.18 -5.00 -6.41
N VAL A 51 13.25 -4.18 -5.36
CA VAL A 51 14.28 -3.14 -5.26
C VAL A 51 15.67 -3.77 -5.18
N ALA A 52 15.84 -4.82 -4.37
CA ALA A 52 17.10 -5.54 -4.25
C ALA A 52 17.53 -6.17 -5.57
N ALA A 53 16.58 -6.57 -6.40
CA ALA A 53 16.84 -7.13 -7.73
C ALA A 53 17.10 -6.05 -8.80
N GLY A 54 17.04 -4.77 -8.43
CA GLY A 54 17.34 -3.65 -9.34
C GLY A 54 16.15 -3.17 -10.17
N SER A 55 14.91 -3.51 -9.79
CA SER A 55 13.72 -3.12 -10.55
C SER A 55 12.84 -2.10 -9.84
N GLY A 56 12.35 -2.42 -8.64
CA GLY A 56 11.36 -1.62 -7.93
C GLY A 56 9.93 -1.75 -8.46
N ALA A 57 9.73 -2.37 -9.63
CA ALA A 57 8.42 -2.58 -10.21
C ALA A 57 7.77 -3.84 -9.64
N LEU A 58 6.44 -3.82 -9.50
CA LEU A 58 5.66 -4.97 -9.03
C LEU A 58 4.54 -5.28 -10.03
N PRO A 59 4.24 -6.58 -10.24
CA PRO A 59 3.06 -6.94 -11.02
C PRO A 59 1.79 -6.63 -10.23
N GLU A 60 0.67 -6.52 -10.92
CA GLU A 60 -0.62 -6.27 -10.27
C GLU A 60 -0.99 -7.33 -9.24
N SER A 61 -0.54 -8.56 -9.46
CA SER A 61 -0.79 -9.66 -8.51
C SER A 61 -0.22 -9.41 -7.13
N ALA A 62 0.81 -8.56 -7.02
CA ALA A 62 1.40 -8.20 -5.72
C ALA A 62 0.44 -7.37 -4.85
N PHE A 63 -0.56 -6.74 -5.46
CA PHE A 63 -1.54 -5.90 -4.76
C PHE A 63 -2.87 -6.60 -4.53
N THR A 64 -2.96 -7.88 -4.88
CA THR A 64 -4.19 -8.65 -4.69
C THR A 64 -4.42 -8.90 -3.21
N PRO A 65 -5.61 -8.57 -2.68
CA PRO A 65 -5.91 -8.84 -1.28
C PRO A 65 -5.95 -10.33 -0.99
N THR A 66 -5.51 -10.70 0.22
CA THR A 66 -5.61 -12.06 0.75
C THR A 66 -6.45 -12.02 2.03
N GLN A 67 -7.03 -13.16 2.39
CA GLN A 67 -7.85 -13.24 3.60
C GLN A 67 -6.97 -13.37 4.84
N SER A 68 -7.33 -12.63 5.89
CA SER A 68 -6.71 -12.73 7.19
C SER A 68 -7.01 -14.08 7.82
N LEU A 69 -6.03 -14.63 8.53
CA LEU A 69 -6.17 -15.87 9.29
C LEU A 69 -6.42 -15.61 10.77
N ASP A 70 -6.69 -14.37 11.14
CA ASP A 70 -6.98 -14.01 12.53
C ASP A 70 -8.22 -14.73 13.06
N PRO A 71 -8.30 -14.94 14.39
CA PRO A 71 -9.46 -15.58 14.99
C PRO A 71 -10.75 -14.82 14.69
N THR A 72 -11.82 -15.55 14.44
CA THR A 72 -13.13 -14.98 14.14
C THR A 72 -13.99 -14.87 15.39
N GLN A 73 -14.98 -13.97 15.31
CA GLN A 73 -16.08 -13.91 16.28
C GLN A 73 -17.04 -15.07 16.05
N LEU A 74 -18.06 -15.17 16.92
CA LEU A 74 -19.05 -16.25 16.82
C LEU A 74 -19.77 -16.28 15.47
N ASN A 75 -19.96 -15.12 14.84
CA ASN A 75 -20.59 -15.04 13.53
C ASN A 75 -19.64 -15.33 12.36
N GLY A 76 -18.38 -15.67 12.63
CA GLY A 76 -17.38 -15.98 11.61
C GLY A 76 -16.67 -14.78 11.01
N ASN A 77 -16.96 -13.57 11.49
CA ASN A 77 -16.30 -12.34 11.02
C ASN A 77 -15.04 -12.08 11.85
N ASN A 78 -13.92 -11.69 11.20
CA ASN A 78 -12.69 -11.37 11.91
C ASN A 78 -12.20 -9.93 11.68
N VAL A 79 -13.06 -9.02 11.25
CA VAL A 79 -12.72 -7.61 11.12
C VAL A 79 -12.62 -6.97 12.51
N SER A 80 -11.52 -6.26 12.77
CA SER A 80 -11.31 -5.51 14.01
C SER A 80 -11.28 -4.02 13.70
N ILE A 81 -12.21 -3.26 14.27
CA ILE A 81 -12.26 -1.80 14.08
C ILE A 81 -10.94 -1.16 14.52
N SER A 82 -10.39 -1.61 15.67
CA SER A 82 -9.14 -1.04 16.19
C SER A 82 -7.98 -1.27 15.23
N ASP A 83 -7.84 -2.49 14.73
CA ASP A 83 -6.75 -2.83 13.81
C ASP A 83 -6.90 -2.09 12.49
N GLU A 84 -8.11 -2.04 11.93
CA GLU A 84 -8.36 -1.34 10.68
C GLU A 84 -8.11 0.16 10.80
N THR A 85 -8.50 0.76 11.93
CA THR A 85 -8.28 2.18 12.18
C THR A 85 -6.79 2.51 12.27
N LEU A 86 -6.02 1.69 13.02
CA LEU A 86 -4.57 1.87 13.14
C LEU A 86 -3.90 1.70 11.79
N GLU A 87 -4.31 0.72 11.01
CA GLU A 87 -3.75 0.46 9.70
C GLU A 87 -4.07 1.58 8.72
N GLU A 88 -5.29 2.16 8.80
CA GLU A 88 -5.66 3.30 7.97
C GLU A 88 -4.79 4.52 8.28
N ILE A 89 -4.57 4.82 9.56
CA ILE A 89 -3.71 5.92 9.97
C ILE A 89 -2.28 5.71 9.46
N ASP A 90 -1.73 4.51 9.67
CA ASP A 90 -0.38 4.16 9.23
C ASP A 90 -0.25 4.26 7.70
N THR A 91 -1.18 3.65 6.98
CA THR A 91 -1.17 3.62 5.51
C THR A 91 -1.36 5.03 4.93
N GLY A 92 -2.28 5.81 5.51
CA GLY A 92 -2.52 7.19 5.09
C GLY A 92 -1.28 8.05 5.23
N LEU A 93 -0.56 7.93 6.34
CA LEU A 93 0.70 8.66 6.56
C LEU A 93 1.77 8.23 5.56
N LYS A 94 1.90 6.93 5.33
CA LYS A 94 2.88 6.40 4.37
C LYS A 94 2.57 6.86 2.95
N PHE A 95 1.28 6.87 2.57
CA PHE A 95 0.86 7.36 1.27
C PHE A 95 1.21 8.84 1.10
N GLN A 96 0.95 9.66 2.12
CA GLN A 96 1.31 11.08 2.10
C GLN A 96 2.81 11.28 1.96
N LEU A 97 3.61 10.52 2.71
CA LEU A 97 5.07 10.61 2.62
C LEU A 97 5.57 10.23 1.22
N ALA A 98 5.04 9.15 0.66
CA ALA A 98 5.40 8.70 -0.68
C ALA A 98 5.01 9.74 -1.73
N SER A 99 3.83 10.33 -1.59
CA SER A 99 3.32 11.37 -2.49
C SER A 99 4.19 12.63 -2.43
N GLN A 100 4.58 13.07 -1.23
CA GLN A 100 5.46 14.21 -1.05
C GLN A 100 6.84 13.95 -1.63
N ALA A 101 7.38 12.76 -1.40
CA ALA A 101 8.68 12.36 -1.95
C ALA A 101 8.65 12.37 -3.48
N ALA A 102 7.57 11.87 -4.08
CA ALA A 102 7.39 11.87 -5.54
C ALA A 102 7.32 13.30 -6.08
N THR A 103 6.56 14.17 -5.42
CA THR A 103 6.43 15.58 -5.81
C THR A 103 7.78 16.28 -5.75
N GLN A 104 8.56 16.04 -4.69
CA GLN A 104 9.88 16.62 -4.54
C GLN A 104 10.83 16.18 -5.65
N GLN A 105 10.81 14.90 -5.99
CA GLN A 105 11.64 14.34 -7.05
C GLN A 105 11.30 14.96 -8.42
N PHE A 106 10.01 15.09 -8.72
CA PHE A 106 9.59 15.74 -9.96
C PHE A 106 9.97 17.20 -9.99
N SER A 107 9.89 17.91 -8.88
CA SER A 107 10.32 19.30 -8.77
C SER A 107 11.82 19.45 -9.03
N GLU A 108 12.63 18.54 -8.49
CA GLU A 108 14.08 18.53 -8.73
C GLU A 108 14.41 18.28 -10.20
N ILE A 109 13.68 17.37 -10.85
CA ILE A 109 13.85 17.08 -12.28
C ILE A 109 13.50 18.31 -13.10
N GLN A 110 12.39 18.97 -12.78
CA GLN A 110 11.95 20.17 -13.47
C GLN A 110 12.99 21.29 -13.34
N THR A 111 13.52 21.50 -12.14
CA THR A 111 14.56 22.50 -11.89
C THR A 111 15.82 22.18 -12.69
N ALA A 112 16.24 20.93 -12.72
CA ALA A 112 17.41 20.51 -13.49
C ALA A 112 17.21 20.74 -15.00
N ALA A 113 16.00 20.47 -15.50
CA ALA A 113 15.67 20.68 -16.92
C ALA A 113 15.69 22.17 -17.28
N GLU A 114 15.24 23.03 -16.37
CA GLU A 114 15.22 24.48 -16.58
C GLU A 114 16.61 25.10 -16.54
N MET A 115 17.55 24.46 -15.87
CA MET A 115 18.93 24.92 -15.75
C MET A 115 19.83 24.47 -16.92
N SER A 116 19.36 23.57 -17.74
CA SER A 116 20.11 23.10 -18.92
C SER A 116 19.63 23.77 -20.24
#